data_2350b572e1d38fa289d26aca43200ba5
#
_entry.id   2350b572e1d38fa289d26aca43200ba5
#
_cell.length_a   1.000
_cell.length_b   1.000
_cell.length_c   1.000
_cell.angle_alpha   90.00
_cell.angle_beta   90.00
_cell.angle_gamma   90.00
#
_symmetry.space_group_name_H-M   'P 1'
#
loop_
_entity.id
_entity.type
_entity.pdbx_description
1 polymer ?
#
loop_
_entity_poly.entity_id
_entity_poly.type
_entity_poly.pdbx_seq_one_letter_code
_entity_poly.pdbx_strand_id
1 'polypeptide(L)'
;MGGYLRRKAGIVRVETRQAQRPLVIFPEGVISRHNDQLNHLMEGTALMARGAAKQRAAANPPGKVVVHPVAIRYFFDGDIDAAAPPVLRDIEHRLTWHPQDHLPLMPRIAQIGSALLALKELEYFGAAQTGTIAERLQGLIDRLLLPLEAEWVKG
;
A
#
# COMPACT_ATOMS: atom_id res chain seq x y z
N MET A 1 12.10 1.67 -23.50
CA MET A 1 12.80 0.69 -22.66
C MET A 1 12.20 0.78 -21.27
N GLY A 2 11.43 -0.24 -20.86
CA GLY A 2 10.70 -0.20 -19.59
C GLY A 2 11.62 -0.39 -18.41
N GLY A 3 11.58 0.56 -17.48
CA GLY A 3 12.25 0.43 -16.18
C GLY A 3 11.61 -0.70 -15.37
N TYR A 4 12.42 -1.66 -14.99
CA TYR A 4 11.97 -2.80 -14.19
C TYR A 4 11.94 -2.43 -12.70
N LEU A 5 10.76 -2.60 -12.08
CA LEU A 5 10.63 -2.61 -10.62
C LEU A 5 11.35 -3.86 -10.08
N ARG A 6 12.51 -3.68 -9.45
CA ARG A 6 13.16 -4.76 -8.70
C ARG A 6 12.44 -4.98 -7.38
N ARG A 7 11.74 -6.11 -7.27
CA ARG A 7 11.14 -6.58 -6.02
C ARG A 7 12.18 -7.35 -5.21
N LYS A 8 12.44 -6.92 -3.98
CA LYS A 8 13.01 -7.80 -2.96
C LYS A 8 11.90 -8.16 -1.99
N ALA A 9 11.37 -9.37 -2.13
CA ALA A 9 10.35 -9.90 -1.25
C ALA A 9 11.00 -10.61 -0.06
N GLY A 10 10.48 -10.38 1.11
CA GLY A 10 10.83 -11.11 2.29
C GLY A 10 9.93 -12.28 2.61
N ILE A 11 10.54 -13.34 3.05
CA ILE A 11 9.88 -14.61 3.35
C ILE A 11 10.09 -14.94 4.81
N VAL A 12 9.00 -15.07 5.57
CA VAL A 12 9.04 -15.71 6.89
C VAL A 12 8.85 -17.22 6.67
N ARG A 13 9.90 -17.99 6.90
CA ARG A 13 9.85 -19.44 6.79
C ARG A 13 9.45 -20.05 8.12
N VAL A 14 8.20 -20.52 8.21
CA VAL A 14 7.74 -21.37 9.30
C VAL A 14 7.66 -22.80 8.76
N GLU A 15 8.59 -23.64 9.15
CA GLU A 15 8.52 -25.06 8.82
C GLU A 15 7.51 -25.75 9.73
N THR A 16 6.32 -26.06 9.22
CA THR A 16 5.40 -26.92 9.93
C THR A 16 5.80 -28.39 9.70
N ARG A 17 5.55 -29.23 10.73
CA ARG A 17 5.98 -30.65 10.76
C ARG A 17 5.48 -31.47 9.56
N GLN A 18 4.36 -31.08 8.95
CA GLN A 18 3.73 -31.84 7.86
C GLN A 18 4.06 -31.34 6.46
N ALA A 19 4.47 -30.09 6.28
CA ALA A 19 4.57 -29.51 4.95
C ALA A 19 5.96 -29.03 4.56
N GLN A 20 6.89 -28.80 5.50
CA GLN A 20 8.22 -28.20 5.25
C GLN A 20 8.16 -26.97 4.31
N ARG A 21 7.06 -26.24 4.35
CA ARG A 21 6.80 -25.10 3.46
C ARG A 21 7.02 -23.78 4.20
N PRO A 22 7.66 -22.81 3.57
CA PRO A 22 7.76 -21.47 4.13
C PRO A 22 6.37 -20.83 4.18
N LEU A 23 6.09 -20.14 5.28
CA LEU A 23 4.92 -19.29 5.43
C LEU A 23 5.37 -17.83 5.26
N VAL A 24 4.73 -17.11 4.37
CA VAL A 24 4.92 -15.66 4.19
C VAL A 24 3.79 -14.95 4.90
N ILE A 25 4.13 -14.01 5.79
CA ILE A 25 3.16 -13.21 6.53
C ILE A 25 3.51 -11.75 6.33
N PHE A 26 2.49 -10.92 6.10
CA PHE A 26 2.59 -9.47 6.07
C PHE A 26 2.07 -8.93 7.40
N PRO A 27 2.96 -8.68 8.37
CA PRO A 27 2.55 -8.42 9.75
C PRO A 27 1.92 -7.04 9.96
N GLU A 28 2.02 -6.14 9.00
CA GLU A 28 1.37 -4.83 9.05
C GLU A 28 -0.15 -4.94 8.90
N GLY A 29 -0.67 -6.01 8.28
CA GLY A 29 -2.11 -6.25 8.12
C GLY A 29 -2.83 -5.28 7.18
N VAL A 30 -2.14 -4.27 6.68
CA VAL A 30 -2.65 -3.23 5.78
C VAL A 30 -1.69 -3.03 4.62
N ILE A 31 -2.22 -2.53 3.51
CA ILE A 31 -1.39 -2.11 2.38
C ILE A 31 -0.93 -0.68 2.65
N SER A 32 0.34 -0.52 3.00
CA SER A 32 0.97 0.80 3.09
C SER A 32 1.37 1.29 1.69
N ARG A 33 1.15 2.58 1.44
CA ARG A 33 1.70 3.27 0.27
C ARG A 33 3.01 4.00 0.58
N HIS A 34 3.46 3.91 1.83
CA HIS A 34 4.74 4.47 2.26
C HIS A 34 5.85 3.48 2.01
N ASN A 35 6.88 3.91 1.31
CA ASN A 35 8.00 3.04 0.94
C ASN A 35 9.06 2.92 2.04
N ASP A 36 9.17 3.92 2.91
CA ASP A 36 10.24 4.07 3.89
C ASP A 36 9.75 4.08 5.34
N GLN A 37 8.45 3.84 5.56
CA GLN A 37 7.85 3.76 6.89
C GLN A 37 7.32 2.35 7.14
N LEU A 38 7.67 1.80 8.30
CA LEU A 38 7.12 0.56 8.80
C LEU A 38 5.90 0.90 9.67
N ASN A 39 4.75 0.31 9.33
CA ASN A 39 3.56 0.45 10.15
C ASN A 39 3.64 -0.42 11.40
N HIS A 40 2.68 -0.25 12.30
CA HIS A 40 2.55 -1.09 13.47
C HIS A 40 2.40 -2.57 13.07
N LEU A 41 3.21 -3.44 13.68
CA LEU A 41 3.17 -4.87 13.42
C LEU A 41 2.11 -5.54 14.29
N MET A 42 1.24 -6.33 13.68
CA MET A 42 0.21 -7.08 14.39
C MET A 42 0.82 -8.19 15.24
N GLU A 43 0.37 -8.31 16.49
CA GLU A 43 0.84 -9.31 17.44
C GLU A 43 0.58 -10.76 17.01
N GLY A 44 -0.40 -10.99 16.16
CA GLY A 44 -0.76 -12.31 15.63
C GLY A 44 0.42 -13.07 15.03
N THR A 45 1.34 -12.35 14.35
CA THR A 45 2.56 -12.96 13.77
C THR A 45 3.48 -13.51 14.87
N ALA A 46 3.67 -12.77 15.96
CA ALA A 46 4.49 -13.21 17.09
C ALA A 46 3.84 -14.38 17.81
N LEU A 47 2.52 -14.39 17.98
CA LEU A 47 1.77 -15.50 18.57
C LEU A 47 1.89 -16.78 17.75
N MET A 48 1.75 -16.69 16.42
CA MET A 48 1.94 -17.82 15.51
C MET A 48 3.36 -18.37 15.58
N ALA A 49 4.38 -17.52 15.56
CA ALA A 49 5.78 -17.95 15.64
C ALA A 49 6.08 -18.64 17.00
N ARG A 50 5.58 -18.09 18.11
CA ARG A 50 5.74 -18.69 19.46
C ARG A 50 5.01 -20.03 19.57
N GLY A 51 3.77 -20.13 19.07
CA GLY A 51 3.00 -21.36 19.05
C GLY A 51 3.69 -22.46 18.24
N ALA A 52 4.16 -22.13 17.04
CA ALA A 52 4.92 -23.04 16.20
C ALA A 52 6.25 -23.48 16.85
N ALA A 53 6.97 -22.57 17.50
CA ALA A 53 8.21 -22.89 18.20
C ALA A 53 7.97 -23.86 19.36
N LYS A 54 6.92 -23.66 20.16
CA LYS A 54 6.52 -24.58 21.26
C LYS A 54 6.19 -25.97 20.72
N GLN A 55 5.40 -26.07 19.66
CA GLN A 55 5.05 -27.34 19.03
C GLN A 55 6.28 -28.06 18.46
N ARG A 56 7.17 -27.33 17.80
CA ARG A 56 8.40 -27.91 17.23
C ARG A 56 9.38 -28.38 18.31
N ALA A 57 9.51 -27.66 19.40
CA ALA A 57 10.36 -28.08 20.53
C ALA A 57 9.86 -29.36 21.23
N ALA A 58 8.53 -29.54 21.29
CA ALA A 58 7.90 -30.73 21.87
C ALA A 58 7.85 -31.93 20.89
N ALA A 59 8.26 -31.76 19.64
CA ALA A 59 8.24 -32.84 18.66
C ALA A 59 9.39 -33.83 18.83
N ASN A 60 9.25 -35.02 18.27
CA ASN A 60 10.32 -36.00 18.20
C ASN A 60 10.65 -36.33 16.70
N PRO A 61 11.88 -36.03 16.22
CA PRO A 61 12.89 -35.25 16.91
C PRO A 61 12.50 -33.77 17.09
N PRO A 62 13.06 -33.08 18.10
CA PRO A 62 12.76 -31.66 18.33
C PRO A 62 13.27 -30.80 17.16
N GLY A 63 12.52 -29.74 16.85
CA GLY A 63 12.86 -28.83 15.76
C GLY A 63 12.86 -27.38 16.21
N LYS A 64 13.31 -26.50 15.33
CA LYS A 64 13.32 -25.04 15.55
C LYS A 64 12.42 -24.34 14.54
N VAL A 65 11.93 -23.18 14.90
CA VAL A 65 11.28 -22.22 13.99
C VAL A 65 12.26 -21.10 13.74
N VAL A 66 12.47 -20.75 12.47
CA VAL A 66 13.31 -19.62 12.08
C VAL A 66 12.41 -18.55 11.51
N VAL A 67 12.52 -17.34 12.03
CA VAL A 67 11.82 -16.15 11.53
C VAL A 67 12.84 -15.29 10.80
N HIS A 68 12.58 -15.03 9.52
CA HIS A 68 13.36 -14.12 8.70
C HIS A 68 12.61 -12.81 8.54
N PRO A 69 12.99 -11.74 9.23
CA PRO A 69 12.41 -10.42 8.98
C PRO A 69 12.90 -9.93 7.62
N VAL A 70 11.96 -9.41 6.82
CA VAL A 70 12.31 -8.87 5.51
C VAL A 70 11.57 -7.57 5.30
N ALA A 71 12.31 -6.53 5.00
CA ALA A 71 11.79 -5.25 4.57
C ALA A 71 11.76 -5.19 3.04
N ILE A 72 10.61 -4.81 2.49
CA ILE A 72 10.45 -4.59 1.05
C ILE A 72 10.49 -3.09 0.81
N ARG A 73 11.40 -2.65 -0.06
CA ARG A 73 11.45 -1.28 -0.55
C ARG A 73 11.37 -1.31 -2.07
N TYR A 74 10.61 -0.38 -2.61
CA TYR A 74 10.49 -0.20 -4.05
C TYR A 74 11.36 0.95 -4.48
N PHE A 75 12.16 0.72 -5.51
CA PHE A 75 12.97 1.75 -6.13
C PHE A 75 12.58 1.82 -7.61
N PHE A 76 12.40 3.03 -8.10
CA PHE A 76 12.31 3.26 -9.54
C PHE A 76 13.74 3.27 -10.11
N ASP A 77 14.02 2.30 -10.96
CA ASP A 77 15.35 2.15 -11.60
C ASP A 77 15.30 2.81 -12.98
N GLY A 78 15.27 4.15 -12.99
CA GLY A 78 15.18 4.93 -14.21
C GLY A 78 15.20 6.43 -13.93
N ASP A 79 15.16 7.21 -15.01
CA ASP A 79 15.01 8.66 -14.96
C ASP A 79 13.52 9.02 -14.83
N ILE A 80 13.10 9.48 -13.66
CA ILE A 80 11.70 9.84 -13.40
C ILE A 80 11.28 11.08 -14.18
N ASP A 81 12.20 12.02 -14.42
CA ASP A 81 11.91 13.25 -15.14
C ASP A 81 11.69 12.97 -16.65
N ALA A 82 12.29 11.92 -17.16
CA ALA A 82 12.04 11.45 -18.51
C ALA A 82 10.81 10.53 -18.61
N ALA A 83 10.58 9.69 -17.62
CA ALA A 83 9.53 8.65 -17.65
C ALA A 83 8.13 9.17 -17.29
N ALA A 84 8.02 10.15 -16.38
CA ALA A 84 6.74 10.64 -15.90
C ALA A 84 5.96 11.51 -16.90
N PRO A 85 6.57 12.45 -17.66
CA PRO A 85 5.83 13.35 -18.55
C PRO A 85 4.92 12.65 -19.56
N PRO A 86 5.32 11.59 -20.26
CA PRO A 86 4.42 10.88 -21.18
C PRO A 86 3.19 10.31 -20.50
N VAL A 87 3.34 9.77 -19.27
CA VAL A 87 2.24 9.22 -18.50
C VAL A 87 1.27 10.34 -18.05
N LEU A 88 1.82 11.48 -17.62
CA LEU A 88 1.00 12.63 -17.23
C LEU A 88 0.22 13.19 -18.42
N ARG A 89 0.82 13.27 -19.59
CA ARG A 89 0.12 13.68 -20.83
C ARG A 89 -1.05 12.75 -21.15
N ASP A 90 -0.87 11.44 -21.03
CA ASP A 90 -1.97 10.48 -21.26
C ASP A 90 -3.12 10.70 -20.30
N ILE A 91 -2.83 10.94 -19.01
CA ILE A 91 -3.85 11.25 -18.00
C ILE A 91 -4.55 12.57 -18.31
N GLU A 92 -3.81 13.62 -18.63
CA GLU A 92 -4.36 14.93 -18.99
C GLU A 92 -5.28 14.85 -20.21
N HIS A 93 -4.88 14.10 -21.23
CA HIS A 93 -5.74 13.84 -22.39
C HIS A 93 -7.05 13.14 -22.02
N ARG A 94 -7.01 12.17 -21.11
CA ARG A 94 -8.22 11.49 -20.60
C ARG A 94 -9.12 12.44 -19.82
N LEU A 95 -8.55 13.45 -19.18
CA LEU A 95 -9.29 14.52 -18.52
C LEU A 95 -9.74 15.63 -19.48
N THR A 96 -9.52 15.46 -20.80
CA THR A 96 -9.79 16.48 -21.83
C THR A 96 -9.00 17.78 -21.64
N TRP A 97 -7.85 17.70 -20.99
CA TRP A 97 -6.97 18.84 -20.77
C TRP A 97 -5.88 18.97 -21.84
N HIS A 98 -5.44 20.19 -22.03
CA HIS A 98 -4.19 20.42 -22.74
C HIS A 98 -3.01 20.01 -21.86
N PRO A 99 -1.96 19.37 -22.42
CA PRO A 99 -0.76 19.00 -21.67
C PRO A 99 -0.15 20.19 -20.92
N GLN A 100 0.12 20.01 -19.64
CA GLN A 100 0.67 21.04 -18.76
C GLN A 100 2.21 20.93 -18.68
N ASP A 101 2.86 20.76 -19.82
CA ASP A 101 4.33 20.54 -19.92
C ASP A 101 5.18 21.69 -19.37
N HIS A 102 4.58 22.86 -19.18
CA HIS A 102 5.23 24.02 -18.56
C HIS A 102 5.35 23.95 -17.05
N LEU A 103 4.61 23.04 -16.41
CA LEU A 103 4.66 22.86 -14.96
C LEU A 103 5.76 21.89 -14.55
N PRO A 104 6.46 22.15 -13.43
CA PRO A 104 7.34 21.17 -12.80
C PRO A 104 6.57 19.90 -12.42
N LEU A 105 7.28 18.76 -12.35
CA LEU A 105 6.68 17.43 -12.17
C LEU A 105 5.72 17.35 -10.97
N MET A 106 6.14 17.78 -9.78
CA MET A 106 5.34 17.67 -8.55
C MET A 106 4.08 18.55 -8.55
N PRO A 107 4.12 19.84 -8.93
CA PRO A 107 2.91 20.66 -9.12
C PRO A 107 1.95 20.06 -10.14
N ARG A 108 2.45 19.51 -11.24
CA ARG A 108 1.65 18.89 -12.28
C ARG A 108 0.91 17.64 -11.75
N ILE A 109 1.60 16.77 -11.00
CA ILE A 109 1.00 15.62 -10.34
C ILE A 109 -0.08 16.06 -9.34
N ALA A 110 0.21 17.07 -8.51
CA ALA A 110 -0.73 17.59 -7.53
C ALA A 110 -2.01 18.16 -8.18
N GLN A 111 -1.86 18.86 -9.30
CA GLN A 111 -3.00 19.39 -10.07
C GLN A 111 -3.89 18.26 -10.61
N ILE A 112 -3.30 17.23 -11.22
CA ILE A 112 -4.05 16.06 -11.69
C ILE A 112 -4.74 15.36 -10.53
N GLY A 113 -4.03 15.13 -9.41
CA GLY A 113 -4.59 14.51 -8.22
C GLY A 113 -5.77 15.30 -7.64
N SER A 114 -5.63 16.62 -7.57
CA SER A 114 -6.72 17.50 -7.11
C SER A 114 -7.96 17.47 -8.01
N ALA A 115 -7.75 17.38 -9.33
CA ALA A 115 -8.87 17.29 -10.26
C ALA A 115 -9.59 15.93 -10.19
N LEU A 116 -8.84 14.83 -10.09
CA LEU A 116 -9.41 13.50 -9.91
C LEU A 116 -10.20 13.40 -8.61
N LEU A 117 -9.68 14.02 -7.53
CA LEU A 117 -10.38 14.11 -6.25
C LEU A 117 -11.67 14.94 -6.39
N ALA A 118 -11.62 16.09 -7.06
CA ALA A 118 -12.79 16.93 -7.30
C ALA A 118 -13.90 16.19 -8.07
N LEU A 119 -13.55 15.37 -9.06
CA LEU A 119 -14.52 14.53 -9.76
C LEU A 119 -15.23 13.55 -8.81
N LYS A 120 -14.49 12.95 -7.87
CA LYS A 120 -15.09 12.07 -6.86
C LYS A 120 -15.90 12.82 -5.82
N GLU A 121 -15.47 14.00 -5.45
CA GLU A 121 -16.26 14.87 -4.57
C GLU A 121 -17.60 15.29 -5.21
N LEU A 122 -17.59 15.62 -6.49
CA LEU A 122 -18.84 15.90 -7.23
C LEU A 122 -19.78 14.68 -7.22
N GLU A 123 -19.24 13.48 -7.38
CA GLU A 123 -20.02 12.25 -7.37
C GLU A 123 -20.66 11.98 -5.99
N TYR A 124 -19.93 12.18 -4.89
CA TYR A 124 -20.35 11.77 -3.56
C TYR A 124 -20.89 12.89 -2.67
N PHE A 125 -20.51 14.13 -2.92
CA PHE A 125 -20.98 15.32 -2.17
C PHE A 125 -21.85 16.26 -3.01
N GLY A 126 -21.84 16.10 -4.33
CA GLY A 126 -22.51 17.01 -5.25
C GLY A 126 -21.74 18.32 -5.52
N ALA A 127 -20.61 18.55 -4.87
CA ALA A 127 -19.77 19.73 -5.06
C ALA A 127 -18.31 19.43 -4.70
N ALA A 128 -17.37 20.12 -5.36
CA ALA A 128 -15.98 20.07 -4.99
C ALA A 128 -15.75 20.68 -3.59
N GLN A 129 -14.92 20.06 -2.80
CA GLN A 129 -14.62 20.46 -1.43
C GLN A 129 -13.43 21.44 -1.39
N THR A 130 -13.31 22.19 -0.31
CA THR A 130 -12.21 23.10 -0.05
C THR A 130 -11.21 22.49 0.95
N GLY A 131 -9.97 22.94 0.94
CA GLY A 131 -8.91 22.46 1.83
C GLY A 131 -7.77 21.78 1.07
N THR A 132 -6.84 21.22 1.81
CA THR A 132 -5.71 20.46 1.26
C THR A 132 -6.18 19.14 0.64
N ILE A 133 -5.40 18.57 -0.26
CA ILE A 133 -5.69 17.26 -0.86
C ILE A 133 -5.87 16.19 0.22
N ALA A 134 -5.08 16.25 1.30
CA ALA A 134 -5.16 15.28 2.39
C ALA A 134 -6.48 15.39 3.17
N GLU A 135 -6.90 16.60 3.53
CA GLU A 135 -8.17 16.85 4.23
C GLU A 135 -9.38 16.44 3.38
N ARG A 136 -9.36 16.82 2.11
CA ARG A 136 -10.41 16.49 1.14
C ARG A 136 -10.53 14.98 0.93
N LEU A 137 -9.38 14.29 0.79
CA LEU A 137 -9.33 12.84 0.65
C LEU A 137 -9.87 12.15 1.91
N GLN A 138 -9.47 12.62 3.10
CA GLN A 138 -9.98 12.07 4.36
C GLN A 138 -11.50 12.24 4.47
N GLY A 139 -12.02 13.43 4.15
CA GLY A 139 -13.47 13.67 4.12
C GLY A 139 -14.22 12.74 3.16
N LEU A 140 -13.64 12.45 1.99
CA LEU A 140 -14.23 11.49 1.05
C LEU A 140 -14.19 10.06 1.59
N ILE A 141 -13.10 9.64 2.21
CA ILE A 141 -12.98 8.33 2.86
C ILE A 141 -14.03 8.19 3.96
N ASP A 142 -14.16 9.18 4.84
CA ASP A 142 -15.14 9.17 5.92
C ASP A 142 -16.57 9.08 5.38
N ARG A 143 -16.87 9.84 4.33
CA ARG A 143 -18.19 9.79 3.66
C ARG A 143 -18.54 8.40 3.13
N LEU A 144 -17.55 7.65 2.65
CA LEU A 144 -17.73 6.31 2.08
C LEU A 144 -17.74 5.22 3.15
N LEU A 145 -16.90 5.32 4.17
CA LEU A 145 -16.73 4.27 5.17
C LEU A 145 -17.71 4.36 6.34
N LEU A 146 -17.98 5.55 6.87
CA LEU A 146 -18.84 5.70 8.05
C LEU A 146 -20.21 5.03 7.91
N PRO A 147 -20.94 5.14 6.77
CA PRO A 147 -22.20 4.43 6.59
C PRO A 147 -22.04 2.90 6.60
N LEU A 148 -20.96 2.40 6.00
CA LEU A 148 -20.67 0.96 5.97
C LEU A 148 -20.29 0.44 7.35
N GLU A 149 -19.49 1.19 8.09
CA GLU A 149 -19.13 0.85 9.46
C GLU A 149 -20.35 0.83 10.37
N ALA A 150 -21.26 1.82 10.24
CA ALA A 150 -22.50 1.85 11.01
C ALA A 150 -23.43 0.66 10.70
N GLU A 151 -23.37 0.13 9.48
CA GLU A 151 -24.19 -1.01 9.06
C GLU A 151 -23.58 -2.35 9.51
N TRP A 152 -22.26 -2.49 9.36
CA TRP A 152 -21.58 -3.79 9.50
C TRP A 152 -20.83 -3.98 10.82
N VAL A 153 -20.32 -2.90 11.42
CA VAL A 153 -19.63 -2.94 12.72
C VAL A 153 -20.64 -2.62 13.82
N LYS A 154 -21.51 -3.59 14.12
CA LYS A 154 -22.30 -3.54 15.35
C LYS A 154 -21.37 -3.91 16.50
N GLY A 155 -20.93 -2.87 17.24
CA GLY A 155 -20.06 -3.00 18.39
C GLY A 155 -20.61 -3.89 19.51
#